data_9960d939255300c2b283c2f3e80563e1
#
_entry.id   9960d939255300c2b283c2f3e80563e1
#
_cell.length_a   1.000
_cell.length_b   1.000
_cell.length_c   1.000
_cell.angle_alpha   90.00
_cell.angle_beta   90.00
_cell.angle_gamma   90.00
#
_symmetry.space_group_name_H-M   'P 1'
#
loop_
_entity.id
_entity.type
_entity.pdbx_description
1 polymer ?
#
loop_
_entity_poly.entity_id
_entity_poly.type
_entity_poly.pdbx_seq_one_letter_code
_entity_poly.pdbx_strand_id
1 'polypeptide(L)'
;MQYEGTVYRPPSEARSLIVQVTVGCAHNTCTFCTMYKDKKFKIRPLADILADFDEAAMLYGGHIRRIFLADGDALIVKTEMLIQILTYIWEKFPNLERVTAYGTTQDILHKSEKELMQLKAAGLDMVYMGIESGDPQVLKDVKKGVTREEMIEAGRKLKRCGILCSATLISGLGGRQRLREHAIASASLISVIKPDYVGFLTLMIDPQAPVYSKIVSGELELLNPEDVVEEMKLFLQNVDSEGTVFRSNHASNYVILKGTLNEDIPSMMAYLRQVEEQGKYREERWRRF
;
A
#
# COMPACT_ATOMS: atom_id res chain seq x y z
N MET A 1 5.70 -2.59 -24.47
CA MET A 1 5.57 -3.01 -23.05
C MET A 1 4.50 -4.07 -22.93
N GLN A 2 4.80 -5.17 -22.24
CA GLN A 2 3.90 -6.30 -22.09
C GLN A 2 3.35 -6.37 -20.67
N TYR A 3 2.02 -6.32 -20.54
CA TYR A 3 1.34 -6.53 -19.26
C TYR A 3 0.59 -7.86 -19.28
N GLU A 4 0.68 -8.59 -18.18
CA GLU A 4 -0.09 -9.83 -17.97
C GLU A 4 -1.20 -9.56 -16.96
N GLY A 5 -2.44 -9.57 -17.44
CA GLY A 5 -3.64 -9.26 -16.66
C GLY A 5 -3.73 -7.80 -16.21
N THR A 6 -4.65 -7.52 -15.31
CA THR A 6 -4.84 -6.17 -14.73
C THR A 6 -3.65 -5.78 -13.86
N VAL A 7 -3.13 -4.57 -14.05
CA VAL A 7 -2.02 -4.03 -13.26
C VAL A 7 -2.54 -2.98 -12.29
N TYR A 8 -2.27 -3.17 -11.02
CA TYR A 8 -2.69 -2.27 -9.95
C TYR A 8 -1.54 -1.37 -9.51
N ARG A 9 -1.86 -0.14 -9.14
CA ARG A 9 -0.91 0.85 -8.65
C ARG A 9 -1.50 1.73 -7.56
N PRO A 10 -0.69 2.28 -6.65
CA PRO A 10 -1.14 3.32 -5.73
C PRO A 10 -1.58 4.59 -6.49
N PRO A 11 -2.55 5.37 -5.98
CA PRO A 11 -2.96 6.64 -6.61
C PRO A 11 -1.81 7.61 -6.85
N SER A 12 -0.80 7.62 -5.98
CA SER A 12 0.41 8.45 -6.09
C SER A 12 1.28 8.09 -7.29
N GLU A 13 1.13 6.89 -7.86
CA GLU A 13 1.83 6.40 -9.04
C GLU A 13 1.02 6.54 -10.34
N ALA A 14 -0.06 7.33 -10.32
CA ALA A 14 -0.92 7.55 -11.51
C ALA A 14 -0.18 8.14 -12.72
N ARG A 15 0.95 8.82 -12.48
CA ARG A 15 1.79 9.45 -13.53
C ARG A 15 3.14 8.77 -13.70
N SER A 16 3.33 7.61 -13.10
CA SER A 16 4.57 6.83 -13.21
C SER A 16 4.50 5.89 -14.41
N LEU A 17 5.63 5.65 -15.05
CA LEU A 17 5.78 4.48 -15.91
C LEU A 17 5.66 3.25 -15.02
N ILE A 18 4.75 2.35 -15.36
CA ILE A 18 4.54 1.12 -14.60
C ILE A 18 5.16 -0.03 -15.37
N VAL A 19 6.03 -0.78 -14.74
CA VAL A 19 6.64 -1.98 -15.35
C VAL A 19 6.47 -3.15 -14.40
N GLN A 20 5.84 -4.22 -14.88
CA GLN A 20 5.77 -5.47 -14.12
C GLN A 20 7.15 -6.12 -14.06
N VAL A 21 7.68 -6.30 -12.86
CA VAL A 21 8.88 -7.11 -12.61
C VAL A 21 8.52 -8.51 -12.11
N THR A 22 7.34 -8.61 -11.51
CA THR A 22 6.67 -9.86 -11.17
C THR A 22 5.28 -9.88 -11.80
N VAL A 23 4.62 -11.04 -11.81
CA VAL A 23 3.21 -11.21 -12.14
C VAL A 23 2.52 -11.79 -10.92
N GLY A 24 1.44 -11.15 -10.46
CA GLY A 24 0.71 -11.60 -9.28
C GLY A 24 1.36 -11.23 -7.95
N CYS A 25 0.94 -11.91 -6.89
CA CYS A 25 1.44 -11.76 -5.52
C CYS A 25 1.87 -13.13 -4.98
N ALA A 26 3.08 -13.22 -4.42
CA ALA A 26 3.60 -14.49 -3.89
C ALA A 26 2.80 -15.00 -2.69
N HIS A 27 2.34 -14.10 -1.84
CA HIS A 27 1.52 -14.47 -0.69
C HIS A 27 0.11 -14.91 -1.10
N ASN A 28 -0.59 -14.12 -1.88
CA ASN A 28 -1.91 -14.33 -2.51
C ASN A 28 -2.98 -15.13 -1.72
N THR A 29 -2.87 -15.18 -0.37
CA THR A 29 -3.79 -15.90 0.54
C THR A 29 -4.75 -15.00 1.29
N CYS A 30 -4.53 -13.66 1.28
CA CYS A 30 -5.39 -12.70 1.95
C CYS A 30 -6.85 -12.87 1.51
N THR A 31 -7.77 -13.02 2.50
CA THR A 31 -9.17 -13.38 2.23
C THR A 31 -10.00 -12.23 1.66
N PHE A 32 -9.56 -11.00 1.85
CA PHE A 32 -10.24 -9.80 1.33
C PHE A 32 -9.78 -9.38 -0.07
N CYS A 33 -8.60 -9.83 -0.50
CA CYS A 33 -7.96 -9.37 -1.73
C CYS A 33 -8.28 -10.30 -2.91
N THR A 34 -8.73 -9.71 -4.03
CA THR A 34 -8.96 -10.43 -5.31
C THR A 34 -8.02 -9.97 -6.42
N MET A 35 -7.19 -8.93 -6.18
CA MET A 35 -6.37 -8.28 -7.21
C MET A 35 -5.49 -9.24 -8.03
N TYR A 36 -5.04 -10.34 -7.43
CA TYR A 36 -4.09 -11.26 -8.05
C TYR A 36 -4.56 -12.72 -8.04
N LYS A 37 -5.85 -12.99 -7.76
CA LYS A 37 -6.37 -14.35 -7.65
C LYS A 37 -6.38 -15.11 -8.99
N ASP A 38 -6.52 -14.39 -10.08
CA ASP A 38 -6.49 -14.88 -11.46
C ASP A 38 -5.08 -15.04 -12.03
N LYS A 39 -4.05 -14.62 -11.28
CA LYS A 39 -2.65 -14.67 -11.73
C LYS A 39 -1.86 -15.75 -11.02
N LYS A 40 -1.11 -16.53 -11.80
CA LYS A 40 -0.08 -17.42 -11.25
C LYS A 40 1.19 -16.61 -10.99
N PHE A 41 1.63 -16.58 -9.74
CA PHE A 41 2.84 -15.85 -9.38
C PHE A 41 4.06 -16.32 -10.18
N LYS A 42 4.83 -15.38 -10.70
CA LYS A 42 6.14 -15.60 -11.32
C LYS A 42 6.98 -14.31 -11.30
N ILE A 43 8.29 -14.47 -11.27
CA ILE A 43 9.25 -13.40 -11.55
C ILE A 43 9.46 -13.37 -13.07
N ARG A 44 9.40 -12.20 -13.69
CA ARG A 44 9.64 -12.07 -15.13
C ARG A 44 11.14 -12.20 -15.46
N PRO A 45 11.49 -12.75 -16.62
CA PRO A 45 12.88 -12.77 -17.09
C PRO A 45 13.45 -11.35 -17.18
N LEU A 46 14.70 -11.16 -16.77
CA LEU A 46 15.38 -9.86 -16.81
C LEU A 46 15.36 -9.25 -18.22
N ALA A 47 15.62 -10.05 -19.24
CA ALA A 47 15.62 -9.58 -20.63
C ALA A 47 14.28 -8.97 -21.06
N ASP A 48 13.15 -9.56 -20.63
CA ASP A 48 11.81 -9.06 -20.95
C ASP A 48 11.51 -7.73 -20.22
N ILE A 49 11.99 -7.62 -18.97
CA ILE A 49 11.85 -6.38 -18.17
C ILE A 49 12.66 -5.24 -18.82
N LEU A 50 13.91 -5.52 -19.22
CA LEU A 50 14.75 -4.52 -19.86
C LEU A 50 14.21 -4.11 -21.24
N ALA A 51 13.66 -5.04 -22.00
CA ALA A 51 12.99 -4.74 -23.29
C ALA A 51 11.78 -3.80 -23.12
N ASP A 52 11.00 -3.94 -22.04
CA ASP A 52 9.93 -3.00 -21.72
C ASP A 52 10.46 -1.59 -21.45
N PHE A 53 11.59 -1.44 -20.77
CA PHE A 53 12.24 -0.13 -20.56
C PHE A 53 12.78 0.46 -21.85
N ASP A 54 13.34 -0.37 -22.74
CA ASP A 54 13.80 0.07 -24.08
C ASP A 54 12.65 0.62 -24.90
N GLU A 55 11.53 -0.11 -24.96
CA GLU A 55 10.32 0.34 -25.65
C GLU A 55 9.78 1.65 -25.05
N ALA A 56 9.71 1.74 -23.70
CA ALA A 56 9.26 2.95 -23.03
C ALA A 56 10.17 4.16 -23.31
N ALA A 57 11.48 3.95 -23.33
CA ALA A 57 12.44 5.01 -23.64
C ALA A 57 12.30 5.49 -25.08
N MET A 58 12.03 4.59 -26.04
CA MET A 58 11.78 4.93 -27.44
C MET A 58 10.49 5.73 -27.59
N LEU A 59 9.40 5.37 -26.87
CA LEU A 59 8.09 6.00 -27.01
C LEU A 59 7.98 7.31 -26.24
N TYR A 60 8.56 7.41 -25.06
CA TYR A 60 8.32 8.51 -24.12
C TYR A 60 9.60 9.30 -23.77
N GLY A 61 10.79 8.72 -23.99
CA GLY A 61 12.08 9.37 -23.84
C GLY A 61 12.25 10.13 -22.53
N GLY A 62 12.64 11.39 -22.65
CA GLY A 62 12.89 12.29 -21.52
C GLY A 62 11.66 12.74 -20.73
N HIS A 63 10.44 12.31 -21.08
CA HIS A 63 9.21 12.66 -20.34
C HIS A 63 8.99 11.79 -19.10
N ILE A 64 9.69 10.65 -18.98
CA ILE A 64 9.57 9.76 -17.83
C ILE A 64 10.35 10.32 -16.65
N ARG A 65 9.62 10.65 -15.59
CA ARG A 65 10.17 11.19 -14.34
C ARG A 65 10.03 10.21 -13.17
N ARG A 66 9.13 9.24 -13.26
CA ARG A 66 8.83 8.30 -12.18
C ARG A 66 8.59 6.92 -12.76
N ILE A 67 9.12 5.92 -12.09
CA ILE A 67 8.92 4.51 -12.44
C ILE A 67 8.41 3.77 -11.23
N PHE A 68 7.41 2.93 -11.46
CA PHE A 68 6.85 2.05 -10.44
C PHE A 68 7.03 0.59 -10.86
N LEU A 69 7.78 -0.17 -10.05
CA LEU A 69 8.01 -1.59 -10.24
C LEU A 69 6.82 -2.38 -9.65
N ALA A 70 6.01 -2.97 -10.51
CA ALA A 70 4.84 -3.77 -10.22
C ALA A 70 5.20 -5.28 -10.44
N ASP A 71 4.43 -6.25 -10.12
CA ASP A 71 3.08 -6.36 -9.60
C ASP A 71 3.10 -6.36 -8.06
N GLY A 72 2.21 -7.15 -7.43
CA GLY A 72 1.96 -7.13 -6.00
C GLY A 72 3.13 -7.48 -5.08
N ASP A 73 4.27 -7.92 -5.62
CA ASP A 73 5.40 -8.43 -4.83
C ASP A 73 6.74 -8.22 -5.55
N ALA A 74 7.00 -6.96 -5.96
CA ALA A 74 8.20 -6.64 -6.75
C ALA A 74 9.51 -6.82 -5.95
N LEU A 75 9.48 -6.56 -4.63
CA LEU A 75 10.67 -6.63 -3.78
C LEU A 75 11.14 -8.06 -3.49
N ILE A 76 10.34 -9.10 -3.78
CA ILE A 76 10.74 -10.51 -3.66
C ILE A 76 11.88 -10.88 -4.64
N VAL A 77 12.00 -10.15 -5.73
CA VAL A 77 13.05 -10.39 -6.74
C VAL A 77 14.41 -10.30 -6.08
N LYS A 78 15.33 -11.20 -6.49
CA LYS A 78 16.71 -11.23 -5.95
C LYS A 78 17.40 -9.89 -6.06
N THR A 79 18.14 -9.53 -5.03
CA THR A 79 18.79 -8.23 -4.89
C THR A 79 19.68 -7.88 -6.08
N GLU A 80 20.46 -8.86 -6.57
CA GLU A 80 21.36 -8.66 -7.72
C GLU A 80 20.58 -8.30 -9.00
N MET A 81 19.44 -8.95 -9.22
CA MET A 81 18.58 -8.67 -10.37
C MET A 81 17.89 -7.30 -10.24
N LEU A 82 17.43 -6.94 -9.03
CA LEU A 82 16.87 -5.61 -8.78
C LEU A 82 17.91 -4.51 -9.00
N ILE A 83 19.15 -4.72 -8.56
CA ILE A 83 20.26 -3.77 -8.81
C ILE A 83 20.49 -3.59 -10.32
N GLN A 84 20.52 -4.68 -11.10
CA GLN A 84 20.65 -4.60 -12.56
C GLN A 84 19.50 -3.79 -13.19
N ILE A 85 18.26 -4.05 -12.76
CA ILE A 85 17.07 -3.30 -13.22
C ILE A 85 17.19 -1.82 -12.87
N LEU A 86 17.52 -1.50 -11.61
CA LEU A 86 17.63 -0.12 -11.13
C LEU A 86 18.76 0.64 -11.86
N THR A 87 19.95 0.04 -11.97
CA THR A 87 21.07 0.64 -12.70
C THR A 87 20.65 0.95 -14.15
N TYR A 88 20.04 -0.03 -14.83
CA TYR A 88 19.58 0.15 -16.20
C TYR A 88 18.55 1.30 -16.33
N ILE A 89 17.61 1.39 -15.40
CA ILE A 89 16.60 2.46 -15.36
C ILE A 89 17.27 3.84 -15.25
N TRP A 90 18.17 4.02 -14.28
CA TRP A 90 18.82 5.31 -14.04
C TRP A 90 19.75 5.74 -15.18
N GLU A 91 20.38 4.80 -15.87
CA GLU A 91 21.16 5.07 -17.09
C GLU A 91 20.27 5.43 -18.28
N LYS A 92 19.10 4.79 -18.40
CA LYS A 92 18.20 4.92 -19.55
C LYS A 92 17.32 6.17 -19.54
N PHE A 93 16.92 6.66 -18.37
CA PHE A 93 15.97 7.77 -18.21
C PHE A 93 16.64 8.98 -17.54
N PRO A 94 17.20 9.93 -18.32
CA PRO A 94 18.02 11.03 -17.79
C PRO A 94 17.24 12.03 -16.91
N ASN A 95 15.92 12.08 -17.04
CA ASN A 95 15.07 12.98 -16.25
C ASN A 95 14.33 12.25 -15.10
N LEU A 96 14.76 11.03 -14.77
CA LEU A 96 14.16 10.24 -13.72
C LEU A 96 14.37 10.90 -12.34
N GLU A 97 13.30 10.98 -11.56
CA GLU A 97 13.29 11.59 -10.22
C GLU A 97 13.11 10.53 -9.13
N ARG A 98 12.43 9.42 -9.46
CA ARG A 98 12.03 8.44 -8.44
C ARG A 98 11.74 7.07 -9.04
N VAL A 99 12.21 6.02 -8.34
CA VAL A 99 11.82 4.64 -8.56
C VAL A 99 11.20 4.08 -7.28
N THR A 100 10.04 3.48 -7.40
CA THR A 100 9.30 2.89 -6.27
C THR A 100 8.85 1.48 -6.60
N ALA A 101 8.52 0.69 -5.57
CA ALA A 101 8.10 -0.70 -5.74
C ALA A 101 7.04 -1.10 -4.70
N TYR A 102 6.23 -2.11 -5.02
CA TYR A 102 5.55 -2.87 -3.97
C TYR A 102 6.55 -3.81 -3.28
N GLY A 103 6.38 -3.95 -1.97
CA GLY A 103 7.08 -4.95 -1.17
C GLY A 103 6.25 -5.40 0.01
N THR A 104 6.24 -6.70 0.26
CA THR A 104 5.59 -7.26 1.46
C THR A 104 6.48 -7.11 2.70
N THR A 105 5.88 -7.22 3.87
CA THR A 105 6.63 -7.32 5.13
C THR A 105 7.67 -8.44 5.08
N GLN A 106 7.30 -9.59 4.51
CA GLN A 106 8.18 -10.75 4.41
C GLN A 106 9.38 -10.49 3.52
N ASP A 107 9.20 -9.84 2.36
CA ASP A 107 10.32 -9.51 1.45
C ASP A 107 11.32 -8.57 2.12
N ILE A 108 10.82 -7.55 2.82
CA ILE A 108 11.66 -6.61 3.55
C ILE A 108 12.46 -7.34 4.64
N LEU A 109 11.83 -8.26 5.36
CA LEU A 109 12.49 -9.02 6.43
C LEU A 109 13.51 -10.02 5.89
N HIS A 110 13.23 -10.69 4.76
CA HIS A 110 14.12 -11.66 4.14
C HIS A 110 15.39 -11.04 3.56
N LYS A 111 15.32 -9.79 3.07
CA LYS A 111 16.54 -9.08 2.65
C LYS A 111 17.33 -8.60 3.87
N SER A 112 18.65 -8.77 3.87
CA SER A 112 19.52 -8.16 4.86
C SER A 112 19.51 -6.62 4.76
N GLU A 113 19.92 -5.92 5.82
CA GLU A 113 20.08 -4.46 5.76
C GLU A 113 21.11 -4.06 4.69
N LYS A 114 22.17 -4.83 4.52
CA LYS A 114 23.15 -4.60 3.47
C LYS A 114 22.52 -4.65 2.07
N GLU A 115 21.66 -5.62 1.80
CA GLU A 115 20.94 -5.71 0.52
C GLU A 115 20.01 -4.54 0.31
N LEU A 116 19.23 -4.14 1.32
CA LEU A 116 18.35 -2.98 1.24
C LEU A 116 19.15 -1.68 1.02
N MET A 117 20.28 -1.49 1.70
CA MET A 117 21.18 -0.36 1.45
C MET A 117 21.77 -0.38 0.04
N GLN A 118 22.08 -1.55 -0.52
CA GLN A 118 22.50 -1.67 -1.91
C GLN A 118 21.39 -1.30 -2.88
N LEU A 119 20.12 -1.70 -2.63
CA LEU A 119 18.97 -1.29 -3.42
C LEU A 119 18.74 0.22 -3.33
N LYS A 120 18.90 0.81 -2.15
CA LYS A 120 18.84 2.28 -1.98
C LYS A 120 19.95 2.97 -2.78
N ALA A 121 21.16 2.51 -2.68
CA ALA A 121 22.30 3.05 -3.45
C ALA A 121 22.12 2.90 -4.97
N ALA A 122 21.45 1.82 -5.42
CA ALA A 122 21.09 1.61 -6.82
C ALA A 122 19.88 2.48 -7.26
N GLY A 123 19.22 3.22 -6.36
CA GLY A 123 18.19 4.20 -6.66
C GLY A 123 16.75 3.74 -6.41
N LEU A 124 16.52 2.74 -5.54
CA LEU A 124 15.19 2.46 -5.00
C LEU A 124 14.86 3.49 -3.92
N ASP A 125 13.86 4.34 -4.18
CA ASP A 125 13.54 5.44 -3.27
C ASP A 125 12.51 5.05 -2.21
N MET A 126 11.47 4.33 -2.57
CA MET A 126 10.35 4.05 -1.68
C MET A 126 9.73 2.68 -1.93
N VAL A 127 9.29 2.05 -0.85
CA VAL A 127 8.52 0.80 -0.88
C VAL A 127 7.11 1.06 -0.36
N TYR A 128 6.11 0.61 -1.12
CA TYR A 128 4.72 0.53 -0.70
C TYR A 128 4.50 -0.79 0.03
N MET A 129 4.21 -0.71 1.33
CA MET A 129 4.00 -1.86 2.20
C MET A 129 2.56 -1.93 2.67
N GLY A 130 1.85 -2.99 2.29
CA GLY A 130 0.50 -3.25 2.78
C GLY A 130 0.54 -3.73 4.23
N ILE A 131 0.13 -2.88 5.15
CA ILE A 131 -0.07 -3.19 6.58
C ILE A 131 -1.47 -3.74 6.80
N GLU A 132 -2.45 -3.10 6.22
CA GLU A 132 -3.90 -3.34 6.22
C GLU A 132 -4.55 -3.14 7.60
N SER A 133 -3.95 -3.64 8.69
CA SER A 133 -4.43 -3.56 10.07
C SER A 133 -3.27 -3.60 11.06
N GLY A 134 -3.43 -2.94 12.19
CA GLY A 134 -2.58 -3.13 13.37
C GLY A 134 -3.15 -4.12 14.41
N ASP A 135 -4.37 -4.61 14.19
CA ASP A 135 -5.05 -5.55 15.10
C ASP A 135 -4.65 -6.99 14.79
N PRO A 136 -3.99 -7.70 15.74
CA PRO A 136 -3.53 -9.08 15.52
C PRO A 136 -4.66 -10.05 15.16
N GLN A 137 -5.87 -9.84 15.72
CA GLN A 137 -7.01 -10.71 15.41
C GLN A 137 -7.48 -10.49 13.97
N VAL A 138 -7.59 -9.24 13.53
CA VAL A 138 -7.94 -8.90 12.14
C VAL A 138 -6.92 -9.49 11.17
N LEU A 139 -5.62 -9.32 11.43
CA LEU A 139 -4.55 -9.88 10.60
C LEU A 139 -4.66 -11.41 10.44
N LYS A 140 -4.99 -12.09 11.54
CA LYS A 140 -5.24 -13.55 11.55
C LYS A 140 -6.46 -13.91 10.71
N ASP A 141 -7.58 -13.23 10.92
CA ASP A 141 -8.87 -13.51 10.28
C ASP A 141 -8.82 -13.30 8.76
N VAL A 142 -8.05 -12.30 8.31
CA VAL A 142 -7.85 -12.03 6.88
C VAL A 142 -6.67 -12.80 6.27
N LYS A 143 -6.00 -13.66 7.04
CA LYS A 143 -4.84 -14.45 6.62
C LYS A 143 -3.72 -13.59 6.01
N LYS A 144 -3.39 -12.48 6.68
CA LYS A 144 -2.32 -11.58 6.21
C LYS A 144 -0.95 -12.26 6.21
N GLY A 145 -0.74 -13.30 7.03
CA GLY A 145 0.47 -14.12 7.05
C GLY A 145 1.69 -13.49 7.71
N VAL A 146 1.50 -12.35 8.38
CA VAL A 146 2.53 -11.65 9.16
C VAL A 146 1.94 -11.10 10.45
N THR A 147 2.79 -10.96 11.45
CA THR A 147 2.44 -10.38 12.75
C THR A 147 2.62 -8.86 12.76
N ARG A 148 2.04 -8.23 13.77
CA ARG A 148 2.24 -6.81 14.04
C ARG A 148 3.72 -6.48 14.28
N GLU A 149 4.42 -7.32 15.04
CA GLU A 149 5.84 -7.18 15.39
C GLU A 149 6.73 -7.26 14.14
N GLU A 150 6.44 -8.19 13.24
CA GLU A 150 7.13 -8.31 11.94
C GLU A 150 6.93 -7.05 11.08
N MET A 151 5.72 -6.48 11.05
CA MET A 151 5.47 -5.22 10.33
C MET A 151 6.24 -4.05 10.92
N ILE A 152 6.33 -3.96 12.25
CA ILE A 152 7.13 -2.94 12.94
C ILE A 152 8.59 -3.06 12.54
N GLU A 153 9.14 -4.27 12.58
CA GLU A 153 10.54 -4.49 12.24
C GLU A 153 10.81 -4.18 10.76
N ALA A 154 9.93 -4.60 9.86
CA ALA A 154 10.05 -4.30 8.43
C ALA A 154 10.06 -2.78 8.16
N GLY A 155 9.11 -2.03 8.73
CA GLY A 155 9.05 -0.58 8.55
C GLY A 155 10.26 0.14 9.13
N ARG A 156 10.71 -0.24 10.32
CA ARG A 156 11.94 0.29 10.95
C ARG A 156 13.20 -0.06 10.13
N LYS A 157 13.25 -1.25 9.57
CA LYS A 157 14.37 -1.70 8.73
C LYS A 157 14.48 -0.87 7.45
N LEU A 158 13.36 -0.59 6.76
CA LEU A 158 13.37 0.32 5.62
C LEU A 158 13.95 1.69 6.01
N LYS A 159 13.49 2.24 7.13
CA LYS A 159 13.96 3.55 7.63
C LYS A 159 15.46 3.55 7.95
N ARG A 160 15.97 2.50 8.63
CA ARG A 160 17.43 2.37 8.88
C ARG A 160 18.25 2.29 7.60
N CYS A 161 17.68 1.70 6.54
CA CYS A 161 18.32 1.58 5.23
C CYS A 161 18.12 2.82 4.33
N GLY A 162 17.43 3.87 4.79
CA GLY A 162 17.18 5.10 4.03
C GLY A 162 16.18 4.95 2.90
N ILE A 163 15.37 3.88 2.88
CA ILE A 163 14.28 3.66 1.93
C ILE A 163 12.99 4.19 2.54
N LEU A 164 12.30 5.08 1.83
CA LEU A 164 11.02 5.62 2.28
C LEU A 164 9.96 4.50 2.36
N CYS A 165 9.11 4.57 3.38
CA CYS A 165 8.02 3.64 3.59
C CYS A 165 6.66 4.31 3.35
N SER A 166 5.87 3.77 2.44
CA SER A 166 4.46 4.12 2.28
C SER A 166 3.60 2.97 2.78
N ALA A 167 3.01 3.14 3.96
CA ALA A 167 2.17 2.15 4.61
C ALA A 167 0.71 2.29 4.14
N THR A 168 0.01 1.17 3.91
CA THR A 168 -1.40 1.17 3.56
C THR A 168 -2.22 0.51 4.67
N LEU A 169 -3.33 1.16 5.07
CA LEU A 169 -4.33 0.65 6.00
C LEU A 169 -5.68 0.55 5.31
N ILE A 170 -6.49 -0.43 5.72
CA ILE A 170 -7.83 -0.65 5.17
C ILE A 170 -8.88 -0.50 6.26
N SER A 171 -9.59 0.63 6.27
CA SER A 171 -10.75 0.88 7.12
C SER A 171 -11.84 -0.16 6.91
N GLY A 172 -12.45 -0.62 7.98
CA GLY A 172 -13.52 -1.62 7.94
C GLY A 172 -13.07 -3.06 7.81
N LEU A 173 -11.75 -3.33 7.76
CA LEU A 173 -11.23 -4.69 7.61
C LEU A 173 -11.59 -5.60 8.80
N GLY A 174 -11.78 -5.02 9.99
CA GLY A 174 -12.24 -5.73 11.20
C GLY A 174 -13.76 -5.83 11.34
N GLY A 175 -14.53 -5.26 10.39
CA GLY A 175 -15.96 -5.12 10.50
C GLY A 175 -16.39 -4.21 11.65
N ARG A 176 -17.71 -4.06 11.84
CA ARG A 176 -18.28 -3.25 12.95
C ARG A 176 -17.90 -3.81 14.31
N GLN A 177 -17.76 -5.12 14.41
CA GLN A 177 -17.45 -5.81 15.66
C GLN A 177 -16.09 -5.44 16.26
N ARG A 178 -15.12 -5.04 15.41
CA ARG A 178 -13.76 -4.69 15.84
C ARG A 178 -13.31 -3.29 15.42
N LEU A 179 -14.25 -2.42 15.07
CA LEU A 179 -13.97 -1.06 14.60
C LEU A 179 -13.01 -0.31 15.54
N ARG A 180 -13.30 -0.33 16.83
CA ARG A 180 -12.51 0.41 17.84
C ARG A 180 -11.12 -0.20 18.04
N GLU A 181 -11.04 -1.52 18.20
CA GLU A 181 -9.77 -2.25 18.38
C GLU A 181 -8.88 -2.08 17.14
N HIS A 182 -9.48 -2.22 15.96
CA HIS A 182 -8.79 -2.06 14.68
C HIS A 182 -8.21 -0.64 14.53
N ALA A 183 -9.00 0.39 14.81
CA ALA A 183 -8.55 1.79 14.72
C ALA A 183 -7.39 2.08 15.67
N ILE A 184 -7.52 1.73 16.96
CA ILE A 184 -6.53 2.01 18.00
C ILE A 184 -5.25 1.20 17.77
N ALA A 185 -5.37 -0.09 17.45
CA ALA A 185 -4.22 -0.93 17.17
C ALA A 185 -3.46 -0.47 15.91
N SER A 186 -4.17 -0.04 14.86
CA SER A 186 -3.57 0.51 13.65
C SER A 186 -2.87 1.84 13.93
N ALA A 187 -3.47 2.74 14.72
CA ALA A 187 -2.84 3.98 15.16
C ALA A 187 -1.55 3.70 15.96
N SER A 188 -1.61 2.77 16.91
CA SER A 188 -0.44 2.36 17.69
C SER A 188 0.66 1.75 16.81
N LEU A 189 0.31 0.96 15.81
CA LEU A 189 1.29 0.39 14.87
C LEU A 189 2.00 1.50 14.08
N ILE A 190 1.25 2.44 13.51
CA ILE A 190 1.80 3.57 12.76
C ILE A 190 2.67 4.46 13.66
N SER A 191 2.27 4.68 14.91
CA SER A 191 3.05 5.45 15.89
C SER A 191 4.42 4.83 16.19
N VAL A 192 4.53 3.51 16.09
CA VAL A 192 5.79 2.79 16.34
C VAL A 192 6.67 2.71 15.11
N ILE A 193 6.08 2.55 13.90
CA ILE A 193 6.81 2.50 12.63
C ILE A 193 7.27 3.91 12.22
N LYS A 194 6.40 4.91 12.36
CA LYS A 194 6.55 6.28 11.85
C LYS A 194 6.96 6.28 10.37
N PRO A 195 6.11 5.73 9.47
CA PRO A 195 6.39 5.68 8.05
C PRO A 195 6.36 7.09 7.45
N ASP A 196 6.95 7.27 6.26
CA ASP A 196 6.92 8.57 5.57
C ASP A 196 5.52 8.92 5.06
N TYR A 197 4.76 7.90 4.65
CA TYR A 197 3.40 8.05 4.12
C TYR A 197 2.47 7.00 4.72
N VAL A 198 1.23 7.39 4.97
CA VAL A 198 0.11 6.48 5.28
C VAL A 198 -1.03 6.71 4.31
N GLY A 199 -1.36 5.68 3.54
CA GLY A 199 -2.56 5.61 2.73
C GLY A 199 -3.69 4.91 3.49
N PHE A 200 -4.84 5.56 3.59
CA PHE A 200 -6.04 4.98 4.21
C PHE A 200 -7.07 4.67 3.13
N LEU A 201 -7.45 3.41 3.00
CA LEU A 201 -8.47 2.93 2.06
C LEU A 201 -9.67 2.45 2.87
N THR A 202 -10.86 2.47 2.26
CA THR A 202 -12.04 1.81 2.84
C THR A 202 -12.25 0.48 2.15
N LEU A 203 -12.51 -0.56 2.92
CA LEU A 203 -12.77 -1.91 2.42
C LEU A 203 -13.88 -1.88 1.37
N MET A 204 -13.59 -2.43 0.23
CA MET A 204 -14.55 -2.78 -0.80
C MET A 204 -14.46 -4.28 -1.04
N ILE A 205 -15.59 -4.95 -1.13
CA ILE A 205 -15.61 -6.40 -1.24
C ILE A 205 -16.09 -6.81 -2.63
N ASP A 206 -15.24 -7.57 -3.29
CA ASP A 206 -15.62 -8.33 -4.46
C ASP A 206 -16.34 -9.62 -4.00
N PRO A 207 -17.50 -9.96 -4.57
CA PRO A 207 -18.18 -11.22 -4.27
C PRO A 207 -17.31 -12.49 -4.47
N GLN A 208 -16.23 -12.39 -5.23
CA GLN A 208 -15.26 -13.49 -5.41
C GLN A 208 -14.24 -13.58 -4.26
N ALA A 209 -14.17 -12.57 -3.38
CA ALA A 209 -13.26 -12.59 -2.24
C ALA A 209 -13.70 -13.65 -1.21
N PRO A 210 -12.77 -14.49 -0.69
CA PRO A 210 -13.11 -15.52 0.30
C PRO A 210 -13.84 -14.99 1.53
N VAL A 211 -13.59 -13.75 1.94
CA VAL A 211 -14.26 -13.10 3.07
C VAL A 211 -15.74 -12.79 2.81
N TYR A 212 -16.18 -12.80 1.55
CA TYR A 212 -17.58 -12.49 1.19
C TYR A 212 -18.59 -13.42 1.87
N SER A 213 -18.25 -14.70 2.04
CA SER A 213 -19.09 -15.66 2.75
C SER A 213 -19.39 -15.24 4.20
N LYS A 214 -18.43 -14.61 4.87
CA LYS A 214 -18.62 -14.09 6.24
C LYS A 214 -19.55 -12.89 6.29
N ILE A 215 -19.60 -12.09 5.23
CA ILE A 215 -20.53 -10.97 5.11
C ILE A 215 -21.95 -11.50 4.90
N VAL A 216 -22.11 -12.47 4.00
CA VAL A 216 -23.43 -13.07 3.71
C VAL A 216 -23.99 -13.79 4.93
N SER A 217 -23.16 -14.45 5.73
CA SER A 217 -23.56 -15.12 6.99
C SER A 217 -23.82 -14.16 8.16
N GLY A 218 -23.46 -12.88 8.04
CA GLY A 218 -23.53 -11.91 9.15
C GLY A 218 -22.39 -12.05 10.16
N GLU A 219 -21.39 -12.90 9.91
CA GLU A 219 -20.21 -13.03 10.78
C GLU A 219 -19.34 -11.76 10.72
N LEU A 220 -19.31 -11.08 9.57
CA LEU A 220 -18.61 -9.81 9.36
C LEU A 220 -19.62 -8.76 8.88
N GLU A 221 -19.87 -7.76 9.71
CA GLU A 221 -20.69 -6.60 9.34
C GLU A 221 -19.81 -5.51 8.74
N LEU A 222 -20.12 -5.09 7.51
CA LEU A 222 -19.42 -3.98 6.88
C LEU A 222 -19.73 -2.65 7.57
N LEU A 223 -18.75 -1.76 7.57
CA LEU A 223 -18.93 -0.40 8.05
C LEU A 223 -19.79 0.41 7.07
N ASN A 224 -20.73 1.17 7.61
CA ASN A 224 -21.44 2.23 6.88
C ASN A 224 -20.54 3.51 6.84
N PRO A 225 -20.93 4.58 6.12
CA PRO A 225 -20.13 5.81 6.05
C PRO A 225 -19.83 6.44 7.40
N GLU A 226 -20.80 6.42 8.34
CA GLU A 226 -20.67 6.95 9.70
C GLU A 226 -19.64 6.14 10.50
N ASP A 227 -19.72 4.83 10.43
CA ASP A 227 -18.76 3.92 11.08
C ASP A 227 -17.31 4.16 10.57
N VAL A 228 -17.15 4.38 9.24
CA VAL A 228 -15.83 4.69 8.65
C VAL A 228 -15.28 6.01 9.18
N VAL A 229 -16.12 7.03 9.32
CA VAL A 229 -15.72 8.32 9.91
C VAL A 229 -15.35 8.14 11.38
N GLU A 230 -16.10 7.36 12.14
CA GLU A 230 -15.77 7.07 13.54
C GLU A 230 -14.44 6.32 13.66
N GLU A 231 -14.20 5.33 12.81
CA GLU A 231 -12.91 4.61 12.78
C GLU A 231 -11.74 5.55 12.45
N MET A 232 -11.91 6.46 11.47
CA MET A 232 -10.90 7.47 11.14
C MET A 232 -10.64 8.42 12.32
N LYS A 233 -11.69 8.87 13.03
CA LYS A 233 -11.56 9.74 14.21
C LYS A 233 -10.78 9.03 15.32
N LEU A 234 -11.12 7.77 15.61
CA LEU A 234 -10.41 6.95 16.60
C LEU A 234 -8.94 6.75 16.22
N PHE A 235 -8.64 6.51 14.95
CA PHE A 235 -7.28 6.42 14.45
C PHE A 235 -6.52 7.73 14.69
N LEU A 236 -7.07 8.87 14.25
CA LEU A 236 -6.44 10.18 14.38
C LEU A 236 -6.24 10.62 15.85
N GLN A 237 -7.14 10.23 16.74
CA GLN A 237 -7.04 10.53 18.19
C GLN A 237 -5.95 9.73 18.90
N ASN A 238 -5.54 8.59 18.34
CA ASN A 238 -4.62 7.65 18.99
C ASN A 238 -3.26 7.53 18.28
N VAL A 239 -3.07 8.17 17.12
CA VAL A 239 -1.82 8.12 16.38
C VAL A 239 -0.86 9.22 16.83
N ASP A 240 0.43 8.85 17.02
CA ASP A 240 1.56 9.75 17.23
C ASP A 240 2.66 9.45 16.21
N SER A 241 2.64 10.13 15.08
CA SER A 241 3.59 9.91 13.98
C SER A 241 3.93 11.24 13.29
N GLU A 242 4.69 12.07 13.98
CA GLU A 242 5.09 13.38 13.51
C GLU A 242 5.78 13.31 12.13
N GLY A 243 5.37 14.18 11.22
CA GLY A 243 5.91 14.28 9.87
C GLY A 243 5.37 13.26 8.86
N THR A 244 4.62 12.24 9.30
CA THR A 244 4.00 11.27 8.39
C THR A 244 2.91 11.93 7.54
N VAL A 245 3.02 11.81 6.23
CA VAL A 245 2.02 12.32 5.29
C VAL A 245 0.83 11.37 5.21
N PHE A 246 -0.34 11.82 5.65
CA PHE A 246 -1.59 11.05 5.65
C PHE A 246 -2.44 11.36 4.41
N ARG A 247 -2.99 10.34 3.77
CA ARG A 247 -3.89 10.47 2.62
C ARG A 247 -5.01 9.43 2.66
N SER A 248 -6.26 9.87 2.48
CA SER A 248 -7.41 9.01 2.21
C SER A 248 -8.10 9.38 0.89
N ASN A 249 -7.30 9.69 -0.13
CA ASN A 249 -7.80 10.13 -1.43
C ASN A 249 -8.10 8.98 -2.42
N HIS A 250 -7.99 7.73 -2.01
CA HIS A 250 -8.38 6.58 -2.83
C HIS A 250 -9.88 6.60 -3.14
N ALA A 251 -10.25 6.09 -4.32
CA ALA A 251 -11.63 6.10 -4.77
C ALA A 251 -12.58 5.23 -3.90
N SER A 252 -12.04 4.30 -3.13
CA SER A 252 -12.81 3.49 -2.16
C SER A 252 -13.34 4.28 -0.96
N ASN A 253 -12.78 5.45 -0.64
CA ASN A 253 -13.12 6.18 0.58
C ASN A 253 -14.40 6.99 0.44
N TYR A 254 -15.21 7.01 1.49
CA TYR A 254 -16.37 7.90 1.62
C TYR A 254 -16.00 9.35 1.88
N VAL A 255 -14.83 9.57 2.52
CA VAL A 255 -14.31 10.89 2.88
C VAL A 255 -12.87 11.03 2.43
N ILE A 256 -12.53 12.17 1.86
CA ILE A 256 -11.15 12.48 1.45
C ILE A 256 -10.49 13.35 2.52
N LEU A 257 -9.47 12.81 3.16
CA LEU A 257 -8.58 13.55 4.06
C LEU A 257 -7.17 13.63 3.48
N LYS A 258 -6.50 14.70 3.82
CA LYS A 258 -5.07 14.92 3.55
C LYS A 258 -4.47 15.78 4.66
N GLY A 259 -3.25 15.49 5.04
CA GLY A 259 -2.52 16.27 6.06
C GLY A 259 -1.22 15.60 6.43
N THR A 260 -0.51 16.22 7.36
CA THR A 260 0.64 15.68 8.05
C THR A 260 0.21 15.30 9.47
N LEU A 261 0.46 14.05 9.87
CA LEU A 261 0.07 13.58 11.21
C LEU A 261 0.77 14.40 12.30
N ASN A 262 0.12 14.50 13.43
CA ASN A 262 0.33 15.39 14.55
C ASN A 262 -0.02 16.85 14.22
N GLU A 263 0.57 17.45 13.20
CA GLU A 263 0.35 18.87 12.83
C GLU A 263 -1.09 19.13 12.39
N ASP A 264 -1.62 18.36 11.44
CA ASP A 264 -2.92 18.58 10.81
C ASP A 264 -4.07 17.80 11.46
N ILE A 265 -3.83 17.00 12.50
CA ILE A 265 -4.89 16.23 13.19
C ILE A 265 -6.06 17.12 13.62
N PRO A 266 -5.87 18.31 14.24
CA PRO A 266 -6.99 19.16 14.64
C PRO A 266 -7.89 19.58 13.47
N SER A 267 -7.29 19.95 12.34
CA SER A 267 -8.03 20.34 11.12
C SER A 267 -8.74 19.17 10.46
N MET A 268 -8.11 18.00 10.40
CA MET A 268 -8.73 16.77 9.90
C MET A 268 -9.92 16.34 10.77
N MET A 269 -9.78 16.42 12.09
CA MET A 269 -10.86 16.11 13.04
C MET A 269 -12.04 17.11 12.93
N ALA A 270 -11.75 18.39 12.73
CA ALA A 270 -12.79 19.40 12.50
C ALA A 270 -13.58 19.12 11.20
N TYR A 271 -12.85 18.76 10.14
CA TYR A 271 -13.47 18.40 8.85
C TYR A 271 -14.33 17.12 8.96
N LEU A 272 -13.88 16.09 9.67
CA LEU A 272 -14.68 14.88 9.89
C LEU A 272 -15.97 15.17 10.65
N ARG A 273 -15.95 16.02 11.69
CA ARG A 273 -17.17 16.47 12.38
C ARG A 273 -18.11 17.20 11.44
N GLN A 274 -17.61 18.08 10.60
CA GLN A 274 -18.43 18.80 9.62
C GLN A 274 -19.07 17.85 8.60
N VAL A 275 -18.35 16.83 8.12
CA VAL A 275 -18.88 15.80 7.21
C VAL A 275 -20.02 15.02 7.88
N GLU A 276 -19.83 14.63 9.14
CA GLU A 276 -20.83 13.92 9.96
C GLU A 276 -22.10 14.75 10.16
N GLU A 277 -21.97 16.01 10.59
CA GLU A 277 -23.07 16.96 10.78
C GLU A 277 -23.88 17.20 9.50
N GLN A 278 -23.21 17.23 8.35
CA GLN A 278 -23.83 17.48 7.04
C GLN A 278 -24.32 16.21 6.34
N GLY A 279 -23.93 15.03 6.80
CA GLY A 279 -24.20 13.75 6.12
C GLY A 279 -23.63 13.68 4.69
N LYS A 280 -22.55 14.41 4.40
CA LYS A 280 -21.98 14.53 3.06
C LYS A 280 -20.87 13.50 2.80
N TYR A 281 -21.28 12.28 2.59
CA TYR A 281 -20.40 11.19 2.19
C TYR A 281 -20.36 11.02 0.67
N ARG A 282 -19.26 10.47 0.14
CA ARG A 282 -19.25 10.02 -1.26
C ARG A 282 -20.30 8.91 -1.40
N GLU A 283 -21.15 9.02 -2.42
CA GLU A 283 -22.13 7.99 -2.72
C GLU A 283 -21.47 6.68 -3.13
N GLU A 284 -22.07 5.54 -2.76
CA GLU A 284 -21.55 4.19 -3.04
C GLU A 284 -21.24 3.98 -4.54
N ARG A 285 -22.10 4.47 -5.43
CA ARG A 285 -21.91 4.37 -6.89
C ARG A 285 -20.64 5.04 -7.43
N TRP A 286 -20.02 5.94 -6.66
CA TRP A 286 -18.78 6.64 -7.03
C TRP A 286 -17.54 6.04 -6.36
N ARG A 287 -17.72 5.05 -5.51
CA ARG A 287 -16.59 4.30 -4.95
C ARG A 287 -16.08 3.28 -5.97
N ARG A 288 -14.76 3.09 -6.01
CA ARG A 288 -14.11 2.18 -6.98
C ARG A 288 -12.81 1.61 -6.40
N PHE A 289 -12.42 0.46 -6.94
CA PHE A 289 -11.10 -0.10 -6.74
C PHE A 289 -10.03 0.64 -7.55
#